data_ae63ec7fc096ec32db3c5b1f8eb13e9d
#
_entry.id   ae63ec7fc096ec32db3c5b1f8eb13e9d
#
_cell.length_a   1.000
_cell.length_b   1.000
_cell.length_c   1.000
_cell.angle_alpha   90.00
_cell.angle_beta   90.00
_cell.angle_gamma   90.00
#
_symmetry.space_group_name_H-M   'P 1'
#
loop_
_entity.id
_entity.type
_entity.pdbx_description
1 polymer ?
#
loop_
_entity_poly.entity_id
_entity_poly.type
_entity_poly.pdbx_seq_one_letter_code
_entity_poly.pdbx_strand_id
1 'polypeptide(L)'
;LVQEPGVLEGLDAREQGQSRYVAKYGPYPAWQNTHTQYFACGEAMYPQLLADLEKAEKSIFLEFFIVSHGCMWNGIEKILRRKAAQGVDVRLIYDDFGSLLGLPSDFVIRMEKAHIRCIPFNPVVPLLSLVMNHRDHRKIVVIDGTVAYTGGVNLADEYINAEQRFGYWKDAALRVEGDAAWNFTVMFLSLIHISEPTRLALIS
;
A
#
# COMPACT_ATOMS: atom_id res chain seq x y z
N LEU A 1 -12.87 -15.59 1.39
CA LEU A 1 -13.52 -14.81 2.46
C LEU A 1 -15.03 -14.92 2.32
N VAL A 2 -15.74 -15.14 3.41
CA VAL A 2 -17.21 -15.27 3.43
C VAL A 2 -17.77 -14.05 4.17
N GLN A 3 -18.86 -13.48 3.62
CA GLN A 3 -19.56 -12.37 4.26
C GLN A 3 -20.15 -12.81 5.61
N GLU A 4 -19.85 -12.10 6.68
CA GLU A 4 -20.45 -12.38 7.99
C GLU A 4 -21.95 -12.11 7.99
N PRO A 5 -22.75 -12.94 8.65
CA PRO A 5 -24.18 -12.70 8.84
C PRO A 5 -24.42 -11.40 9.62
N GLY A 6 -25.46 -10.64 9.22
CA GLY A 6 -25.87 -9.42 9.94
C GLY A 6 -25.08 -8.15 9.64
N VAL A 7 -23.89 -8.23 9.00
CA VAL A 7 -23.04 -7.04 8.70
C VAL A 7 -23.75 -6.00 7.84
N LEU A 8 -24.69 -6.43 7.01
CA LEU A 8 -25.45 -5.53 6.11
C LEU A 8 -26.80 -5.10 6.69
N GLU A 9 -27.13 -5.51 7.92
CA GLU A 9 -28.35 -5.08 8.59
C GLU A 9 -28.30 -3.58 8.92
N GLY A 10 -29.40 -2.89 8.62
CA GLY A 10 -29.49 -1.43 8.82
C GLY A 10 -29.01 -0.57 7.64
N LEU A 11 -28.37 -1.17 6.63
CA LEU A 11 -28.04 -0.49 5.37
C LEU A 11 -29.25 -0.43 4.44
N ASP A 12 -29.32 0.61 3.61
CA ASP A 12 -30.37 0.67 2.57
C ASP A 12 -30.14 -0.38 1.46
N ALA A 13 -31.16 -0.58 0.60
CA ALA A 13 -31.12 -1.61 -0.45
C ALA A 13 -29.99 -1.38 -1.47
N ARG A 14 -29.59 -0.13 -1.73
CA ARG A 14 -28.52 0.23 -2.66
C ARG A 14 -27.16 -0.11 -2.05
N GLU A 15 -26.93 0.26 -0.80
CA GLU A 15 -25.71 -0.04 -0.05
C GLU A 15 -25.52 -1.55 0.10
N GLN A 16 -26.56 -2.29 0.45
CA GLN A 16 -26.54 -3.75 0.48
C GLN A 16 -26.23 -4.36 -0.88
N GLY A 17 -26.82 -3.80 -1.96
CA GLY A 17 -26.58 -4.27 -3.33
C GLY A 17 -25.12 -4.08 -3.74
N GLN A 18 -24.53 -2.93 -3.46
CA GLN A 18 -23.11 -2.64 -3.73
C GLN A 18 -22.19 -3.58 -2.93
N SER A 19 -22.45 -3.75 -1.65
CA SER A 19 -21.65 -4.63 -0.80
C SER A 19 -21.70 -6.08 -1.27
N ARG A 20 -22.89 -6.60 -1.59
CA ARG A 20 -23.06 -7.96 -2.13
C ARG A 20 -22.35 -8.14 -3.47
N TYR A 21 -22.37 -7.12 -4.34
CA TYR A 21 -21.66 -7.17 -5.62
C TYR A 21 -20.16 -7.31 -5.41
N VAL A 22 -19.57 -6.47 -4.56
CA VAL A 22 -18.14 -6.50 -4.25
C VAL A 22 -17.74 -7.83 -3.59
N ALA A 23 -18.54 -8.34 -2.66
CA ALA A 23 -18.29 -9.63 -2.02
C ALA A 23 -18.41 -10.82 -2.99
N LYS A 24 -19.30 -10.72 -4.01
CA LYS A 24 -19.52 -11.79 -4.99
C LYS A 24 -18.45 -11.87 -6.08
N TYR A 25 -18.02 -10.72 -6.59
CA TYR A 25 -17.13 -10.63 -7.75
C TYR A 25 -15.68 -10.27 -7.37
N GLY A 26 -15.45 -9.85 -6.13
CA GLY A 26 -14.14 -9.67 -5.51
C GLY A 26 -14.10 -10.39 -4.17
N PRO A 27 -12.92 -10.76 -3.65
CA PRO A 27 -12.80 -11.41 -2.34
C PRO A 27 -12.81 -10.38 -1.19
N TYR A 28 -13.74 -9.40 -1.23
CA TYR A 28 -13.76 -8.24 -0.32
C TYR A 28 -15.14 -8.12 0.36
N PRO A 29 -15.44 -8.96 1.37
CA PRO A 29 -16.66 -8.84 2.15
C PRO A 29 -16.65 -7.57 3.02
N ALA A 30 -17.83 -7.11 3.42
CA ALA A 30 -17.95 -6.12 4.49
C ALA A 30 -17.67 -6.78 5.84
N TRP A 31 -17.12 -5.99 6.77
CA TRP A 31 -16.69 -6.43 8.09
C TRP A 31 -17.34 -5.60 9.19
N GLN A 32 -17.58 -6.23 10.33
CA GLN A 32 -17.83 -5.55 11.61
C GLN A 32 -16.48 -5.29 12.31
N ASN A 33 -16.47 -4.86 13.56
CA ASN A 33 -15.29 -4.68 14.40
C ASN A 33 -14.19 -3.86 13.71
N THR A 34 -14.60 -2.83 12.97
CA THR A 34 -13.70 -1.99 12.20
C THR A 34 -13.86 -0.53 12.61
N HIS A 35 -12.75 0.11 12.92
CA HIS A 35 -12.68 1.54 13.19
C HIS A 35 -11.97 2.25 12.05
N THR A 36 -12.50 3.41 11.65
CA THR A 36 -11.92 4.22 10.59
C THR A 36 -11.56 5.61 11.10
N GLN A 37 -10.42 6.13 10.64
CA GLN A 37 -9.96 7.47 10.92
C GLN A 37 -9.63 8.19 9.62
N TYR A 38 -10.24 9.34 9.39
CA TYR A 38 -10.01 10.17 8.23
C TYR A 38 -8.92 11.22 8.52
N PHE A 39 -8.03 11.42 7.57
CA PHE A 39 -7.02 12.47 7.56
C PHE A 39 -7.27 13.40 6.37
N ALA A 40 -7.45 14.68 6.66
CA ALA A 40 -7.73 15.69 5.65
C ALA A 40 -6.48 16.11 4.82
N CYS A 41 -5.29 15.71 5.25
CA CYS A 41 -4.01 16.00 4.60
C CYS A 41 -2.93 14.99 5.00
N GLY A 42 -1.86 14.94 4.21
CA GLY A 42 -0.73 14.03 4.44
C GLY A 42 0.05 14.34 5.72
N GLU A 43 0.17 15.61 6.09
CA GLU A 43 0.85 16.04 7.33
C GLU A 43 0.18 15.48 8.58
N ALA A 44 -1.15 15.36 8.56
CA ALA A 44 -1.91 14.76 9.66
C ALA A 44 -1.78 13.24 9.69
N MET A 45 -1.70 12.59 8.51
CA MET A 45 -1.56 11.14 8.37
C MET A 45 -0.16 10.67 8.78
N TYR A 46 0.89 11.35 8.35
CA TYR A 46 2.26 10.86 8.41
C TYR A 46 2.75 10.51 9.82
N PRO A 47 2.56 11.35 10.86
CA PRO A 47 2.95 10.99 12.23
C PRO A 47 2.24 9.73 12.75
N GLN A 48 0.97 9.55 12.43
CA GLN A 48 0.20 8.38 12.83
C GLN A 48 0.70 7.13 12.09
N LEU A 49 1.01 7.25 10.79
CA LEU A 49 1.59 6.16 10.02
C LEU A 49 2.93 5.70 10.62
N LEU A 50 3.84 6.62 10.96
CA LEU A 50 5.09 6.27 11.61
C LEU A 50 4.87 5.55 12.94
N ALA A 51 3.93 6.05 13.77
CA ALA A 51 3.60 5.44 15.06
C ALA A 51 3.05 4.02 14.93
N ASP A 52 2.26 3.73 13.89
CA ASP A 52 1.71 2.40 13.65
C ASP A 52 2.76 1.46 13.04
N LEU A 53 3.62 1.93 12.13
CA LEU A 53 4.76 1.16 11.62
C LEU A 53 5.70 0.72 12.76
N GLU A 54 5.90 1.57 13.77
CA GLU A 54 6.70 1.25 14.96
C GLU A 54 6.12 0.10 15.79
N LYS A 55 4.81 -0.12 15.75
CA LYS A 55 4.14 -1.19 16.51
C LYS A 55 4.12 -2.52 15.77
N ALA A 56 4.50 -2.56 14.49
CA ALA A 56 4.47 -3.80 13.68
C ALA A 56 5.28 -4.93 14.33
N GLU A 57 4.69 -6.11 14.39
CA GLU A 57 5.28 -7.31 14.99
C GLU A 57 5.45 -8.46 13.98
N LYS A 58 4.59 -8.53 12.94
CA LYS A 58 4.53 -9.66 11.99
C LYS A 58 4.86 -9.26 10.57
N SER A 59 4.17 -8.22 10.06
CA SER A 59 4.29 -7.84 8.66
C SER A 59 4.04 -6.36 8.41
N ILE A 60 4.72 -5.80 7.42
CA ILE A 60 4.49 -4.46 6.87
C ILE A 60 4.48 -4.59 5.35
N PHE A 61 3.33 -4.30 4.73
CA PHE A 61 3.17 -4.30 3.28
C PHE A 61 2.86 -2.90 2.78
N LEU A 62 3.61 -2.44 1.78
CA LEU A 62 3.45 -1.11 1.19
C LEU A 62 3.28 -1.24 -0.32
N GLU A 63 2.30 -0.54 -0.89
CA GLU A 63 2.00 -0.48 -2.31
C GLU A 63 1.74 0.98 -2.68
N PHE A 64 2.59 1.56 -3.55
CA PHE A 64 2.51 2.98 -3.90
C PHE A 64 2.79 3.22 -5.38
N PHE A 65 2.12 4.23 -5.94
CA PHE A 65 2.43 4.69 -7.29
C PHE A 65 3.74 5.49 -7.30
N ILE A 66 3.92 6.41 -6.34
CA ILE A 66 5.15 7.22 -6.23
C ILE A 66 5.83 6.92 -4.90
N VAL A 67 7.11 6.59 -5.00
CA VAL A 67 8.07 6.61 -3.88
C VAL A 67 9.22 7.51 -4.31
N SER A 68 9.56 8.49 -3.50
CA SER A 68 10.65 9.43 -3.79
C SER A 68 11.50 9.65 -2.54
N HIS A 69 12.80 9.77 -2.75
CA HIS A 69 13.72 10.18 -1.69
C HIS A 69 13.32 11.54 -1.14
N GLY A 70 13.36 11.65 0.18
CA GLY A 70 13.02 12.85 0.91
C GLY A 70 12.83 12.56 2.39
N CYS A 71 12.43 13.53 3.17
CA CYS A 71 12.28 13.38 4.62
C CYS A 71 11.14 12.39 4.96
N MET A 72 10.05 12.38 4.18
CA MET A 72 8.94 11.44 4.36
C MET A 72 9.40 9.99 4.20
N TRP A 73 10.01 9.67 3.04
CA TRP A 73 10.49 8.32 2.78
C TRP A 73 11.59 7.90 3.75
N ASN A 74 12.56 8.77 4.03
CA ASN A 74 13.67 8.47 4.93
C ASN A 74 13.18 8.10 6.35
N GLY A 75 12.14 8.79 6.83
CA GLY A 75 11.51 8.46 8.11
C GLY A 75 10.89 7.06 8.11
N ILE A 76 10.16 6.72 7.05
CA ILE A 76 9.54 5.40 6.86
C ILE A 76 10.64 4.33 6.69
N GLU A 77 11.59 4.52 5.76
CA GLU A 77 12.66 3.57 5.46
C GLU A 77 13.47 3.19 6.71
N LYS A 78 13.75 4.15 7.58
CA LYS A 78 14.45 3.91 8.85
C LYS A 78 13.70 2.89 9.73
N ILE A 79 12.37 3.01 9.80
CA ILE A 79 11.54 2.07 10.57
C ILE A 79 11.50 0.71 9.88
N LEU A 80 11.27 0.67 8.56
CA LEU A 80 11.20 -0.56 7.78
C LEU A 80 12.47 -1.39 7.94
N ARG A 81 13.65 -0.76 7.82
CA ARG A 81 14.96 -1.43 7.99
C ARG A 81 15.11 -2.02 9.40
N ARG A 82 14.73 -1.28 10.43
CA ARG A 82 14.78 -1.77 11.79
C ARG A 82 13.84 -2.95 12.00
N LYS A 83 12.60 -2.87 11.50
CA LYS A 83 11.59 -3.92 11.61
C LYS A 83 12.00 -5.19 10.84
N ALA A 84 12.53 -5.04 9.64
CA ALA A 84 13.08 -6.16 8.87
C ALA A 84 14.24 -6.85 9.61
N ALA A 85 15.14 -6.08 10.23
CA ALA A 85 16.23 -6.62 11.05
C ALA A 85 15.73 -7.38 12.31
N GLN A 86 14.50 -7.08 12.77
CA GLN A 86 13.82 -7.78 13.87
C GLN A 86 13.02 -9.02 13.40
N GLY A 87 13.02 -9.32 12.11
CA GLY A 87 12.32 -10.47 11.54
C GLY A 87 10.89 -10.21 11.10
N VAL A 88 10.44 -8.95 11.07
CA VAL A 88 9.14 -8.57 10.49
C VAL A 88 9.20 -8.75 8.97
N ASP A 89 8.17 -9.38 8.36
CA ASP A 89 8.06 -9.52 6.89
C ASP A 89 7.72 -8.18 6.26
N VAL A 90 8.73 -7.49 5.71
CA VAL A 90 8.57 -6.18 5.08
C VAL A 90 8.60 -6.31 3.58
N ARG A 91 7.53 -5.86 2.93
CA ARG A 91 7.39 -5.89 1.46
C ARG A 91 6.97 -4.53 0.92
N LEU A 92 7.62 -4.10 -0.16
CA LEU A 92 7.32 -2.88 -0.88
C LEU A 92 7.06 -3.20 -2.35
N ILE A 93 5.92 -2.76 -2.86
CA ILE A 93 5.63 -2.69 -4.29
C ILE A 93 5.51 -1.21 -4.66
N TYR A 94 6.18 -0.80 -5.72
CA TYR A 94 6.04 0.56 -6.24
C TYR A 94 5.93 0.56 -7.76
N ASP A 95 5.18 1.50 -8.33
CA ASP A 95 5.13 1.65 -9.78
C ASP A 95 6.44 2.24 -10.29
N ASP A 96 7.10 1.53 -11.21
CA ASP A 96 8.43 1.90 -11.69
C ASP A 96 8.42 3.23 -12.46
N PHE A 97 7.35 3.51 -13.23
CA PHE A 97 7.21 4.77 -13.94
C PHE A 97 6.94 5.94 -12.99
N GLY A 98 6.03 5.74 -12.02
CA GLY A 98 5.69 6.77 -11.04
C GLY A 98 6.88 7.18 -10.17
N SER A 99 7.81 6.25 -9.93
CA SER A 99 8.97 6.44 -9.03
C SER A 99 10.29 6.68 -9.78
N LEU A 100 10.28 6.70 -11.13
CA LEU A 100 11.47 6.70 -11.99
C LEU A 100 12.46 7.84 -11.68
N LEU A 101 11.95 9.03 -11.40
CA LEU A 101 12.78 10.20 -11.09
C LEU A 101 13.02 10.38 -9.58
N GLY A 102 12.32 9.64 -8.75
CA GLY A 102 12.36 9.76 -7.29
C GLY A 102 13.31 8.79 -6.60
N LEU A 103 13.69 7.71 -7.27
CA LEU A 103 14.50 6.63 -6.69
C LEU A 103 15.82 6.44 -7.45
N PRO A 104 16.91 6.07 -6.75
CA PRO A 104 18.17 5.72 -7.41
C PRO A 104 18.06 4.34 -8.06
N SER A 105 18.89 4.10 -9.09
CA SER A 105 18.90 2.84 -9.85
C SER A 105 19.24 1.60 -9.02
N ASP A 106 19.90 1.76 -7.88
CA ASP A 106 20.27 0.69 -6.95
C ASP A 106 19.25 0.47 -5.81
N PHE A 107 18.09 1.15 -5.88
CA PHE A 107 17.10 1.17 -4.80
C PHE A 107 16.64 -0.24 -4.40
N VAL A 108 16.25 -1.08 -5.35
CA VAL A 108 15.84 -2.47 -5.09
C VAL A 108 16.93 -3.25 -4.37
N ILE A 109 18.17 -3.16 -4.87
CA ILE A 109 19.35 -3.84 -4.27
C ILE A 109 19.56 -3.38 -2.82
N ARG A 110 19.37 -2.08 -2.55
CA ARG A 110 19.51 -1.51 -1.19
C ARG A 110 18.42 -2.01 -0.25
N MET A 111 17.18 -2.17 -0.74
CA MET A 111 16.07 -2.71 0.04
C MET A 111 16.28 -4.20 0.34
N GLU A 112 16.66 -4.99 -0.66
CA GLU A 112 16.92 -6.43 -0.49
C GLU A 112 18.08 -6.70 0.48
N LYS A 113 19.16 -5.92 0.42
CA LYS A 113 20.26 -5.97 1.41
C LYS A 113 19.80 -5.66 2.84
N ALA A 114 18.71 -4.94 2.99
CA ALA A 114 18.09 -4.66 4.28
C ALA A 114 16.99 -5.68 4.66
N HIS A 115 16.88 -6.81 3.94
CA HIS A 115 15.85 -7.83 4.12
C HIS A 115 14.43 -7.32 3.87
N ILE A 116 14.28 -6.28 3.06
CA ILE A 116 12.99 -5.75 2.59
C ILE A 116 12.78 -6.26 1.18
N ARG A 117 11.74 -7.08 0.96
CA ARG A 117 11.37 -7.53 -0.37
C ARG A 117 10.80 -6.35 -1.16
N CYS A 118 11.47 -5.98 -2.25
CA CYS A 118 11.14 -4.79 -3.04
C CYS A 118 10.87 -5.17 -4.49
N ILE A 119 9.67 -4.86 -5.00
CA ILE A 119 9.22 -5.27 -6.33
C ILE A 119 8.80 -4.02 -7.11
N PRO A 120 9.54 -3.63 -8.18
CA PRO A 120 9.07 -2.63 -9.13
C PRO A 120 7.92 -3.21 -9.95
N PHE A 121 6.75 -2.58 -9.90
CA PHE A 121 5.60 -2.97 -10.69
C PHE A 121 5.73 -2.40 -12.10
N ASN A 122 5.53 -3.27 -13.11
CA ASN A 122 5.59 -2.96 -14.54
C ASN A 122 6.83 -2.12 -14.92
N PRO A 123 8.04 -2.72 -14.84
CA PRO A 123 9.30 -2.05 -15.10
C PRO A 123 9.32 -1.31 -16.44
N VAL A 124 9.87 -0.11 -16.45
CA VAL A 124 9.99 0.70 -17.67
C VAL A 124 11.08 0.12 -18.57
N VAL A 125 10.66 -0.48 -19.68
CA VAL A 125 11.57 -0.95 -20.73
C VAL A 125 11.62 0.11 -21.83
N PRO A 126 12.82 0.60 -22.26
CA PRO A 126 12.94 1.67 -23.24
C PRO A 126 12.65 1.21 -24.68
N LEU A 127 11.55 0.52 -24.92
CA LEU A 127 11.04 0.14 -26.24
C LEU A 127 9.52 0.25 -26.20
N LEU A 128 8.92 0.81 -27.27
CA LEU A 128 7.49 1.01 -27.48
C LEU A 128 6.69 -0.25 -27.07
N SER A 129 6.22 -0.29 -25.84
CA SER A 129 5.35 -1.35 -25.33
C SER A 129 3.97 -0.78 -25.08
N LEU A 130 2.94 -1.36 -25.70
CA LEU A 130 1.52 -1.07 -25.41
C LEU A 130 1.15 -1.41 -23.94
N VAL A 131 1.98 -2.16 -23.24
CA VAL A 131 1.83 -2.53 -21.83
C VAL A 131 2.18 -1.39 -20.88
N MET A 132 2.84 -0.34 -21.35
CA MET A 132 3.24 0.80 -20.51
C MET A 132 2.06 1.55 -19.84
N ASN A 133 0.83 1.37 -20.34
CA ASN A 133 -0.35 2.02 -19.79
C ASN A 133 -0.99 1.27 -18.61
N HIS A 134 -0.57 0.05 -18.30
CA HIS A 134 -1.04 -0.68 -17.12
C HIS A 134 -0.24 -0.21 -15.91
N ARG A 135 -0.74 0.81 -15.19
CA ARG A 135 -0.10 1.36 -14.00
C ARG A 135 -0.92 1.06 -12.76
N ASP A 136 -0.22 0.81 -11.67
CA ASP A 136 -0.87 0.65 -10.38
C ASP A 136 -0.88 1.99 -9.63
N HIS A 137 -2.08 2.57 -9.51
CA HIS A 137 -2.26 3.87 -8.85
C HIS A 137 -2.74 3.76 -7.41
N ARG A 138 -2.77 2.56 -6.84
CA ARG A 138 -3.16 2.35 -5.44
C ARG A 138 -2.10 2.88 -4.49
N LYS A 139 -2.52 3.30 -3.30
CA LYS A 139 -1.68 3.64 -2.16
C LYS A 139 -2.22 2.86 -0.99
N ILE A 140 -1.48 1.85 -0.57
CA ILE A 140 -1.89 0.93 0.48
C ILE A 140 -0.70 0.72 1.43
N VAL A 141 -0.97 0.80 2.73
CA VAL A 141 -0.10 0.25 3.76
C VAL A 141 -0.92 -0.75 4.55
N VAL A 142 -0.36 -1.91 4.84
CA VAL A 142 -0.96 -2.90 5.75
C VAL A 142 0.06 -3.26 6.81
N ILE A 143 -0.37 -3.23 8.06
CA ILE A 143 0.46 -3.56 9.23
C ILE A 143 -0.22 -4.71 9.97
N ASP A 144 0.47 -5.84 10.09
CA ASP A 144 0.03 -7.04 10.79
C ASP A 144 -1.33 -7.60 10.36
N GLY A 145 -1.86 -7.15 9.20
CA GLY A 145 -3.18 -7.51 8.70
C GLY A 145 -4.35 -6.89 9.47
N THR A 146 -4.08 -6.03 10.46
CA THR A 146 -5.07 -5.44 11.37
C THR A 146 -5.18 -3.93 11.28
N VAL A 147 -4.19 -3.25 10.72
CA VAL A 147 -4.22 -1.81 10.41
C VAL A 147 -3.90 -1.62 8.94
N ALA A 148 -4.69 -0.80 8.26
CA ALA A 148 -4.44 -0.44 6.88
C ALA A 148 -4.58 1.07 6.65
N TYR A 149 -3.86 1.59 5.66
CA TYR A 149 -3.99 2.96 5.17
C TYR A 149 -4.27 2.93 3.68
N THR A 150 -5.12 3.82 3.22
CA THR A 150 -5.36 4.08 1.79
C THR A 150 -5.74 5.54 1.57
N GLY A 151 -5.69 5.99 0.32
CA GLY A 151 -6.02 7.37 -0.03
C GLY A 151 -5.29 7.87 -1.26
N GLY A 152 -5.09 9.18 -1.35
CA GLY A 152 -4.37 9.82 -2.44
C GLY A 152 -2.89 10.07 -2.16
N VAL A 153 -2.47 10.06 -0.88
CA VAL A 153 -1.11 10.39 -0.42
C VAL A 153 -0.10 9.36 -0.91
N ASN A 154 0.90 9.77 -1.70
CA ASN A 154 2.07 8.97 -2.05
C ASN A 154 3.22 9.20 -1.05
N LEU A 155 4.34 8.50 -1.24
CA LEU A 155 5.52 8.60 -0.38
C LEU A 155 6.55 9.58 -0.98
N ALA A 156 6.22 10.87 -0.94
CA ALA A 156 7.09 11.95 -1.36
C ALA A 156 6.82 13.22 -0.55
N ASP A 157 7.80 14.08 -0.44
CA ASP A 157 7.81 15.24 0.47
C ASP A 157 6.73 16.28 0.16
N GLU A 158 6.32 16.42 -1.10
CA GLU A 158 5.21 17.28 -1.48
C GLU A 158 3.87 16.85 -0.86
N TYR A 159 3.62 15.55 -0.64
CA TYR A 159 2.36 15.07 -0.06
C TYR A 159 2.22 15.37 1.43
N ILE A 160 3.32 15.68 2.11
CA ILE A 160 3.32 16.16 3.51
C ILE A 160 3.72 17.63 3.62
N ASN A 161 3.74 18.36 2.50
CA ASN A 161 4.13 19.76 2.39
C ASN A 161 5.50 20.10 3.00
N ALA A 162 6.39 19.12 3.09
CA ALA A 162 7.79 19.35 3.45
C ALA A 162 8.56 20.00 2.30
N GLU A 163 8.08 19.83 1.06
CA GLU A 163 8.52 20.54 -0.13
C GLU A 163 7.30 21.14 -0.85
N GLN A 164 7.37 22.42 -1.22
CA GLN A 164 6.29 23.13 -1.92
C GLN A 164 6.56 23.23 -3.43
N ARG A 165 6.70 22.10 -4.07
CA ARG A 165 6.99 22.05 -5.52
C ARG A 165 5.87 22.64 -6.39
N PHE A 166 4.61 22.44 -5.97
CA PHE A 166 3.41 22.87 -6.69
C PHE A 166 2.47 23.76 -5.86
N GLY A 167 3.01 24.42 -4.82
CA GLY A 167 2.22 25.09 -3.80
C GLY A 167 1.76 24.11 -2.71
N TYR A 168 0.77 24.52 -1.90
CA TYR A 168 0.24 23.66 -0.84
C TYR A 168 -0.50 22.47 -1.45
N TRP A 169 -0.01 21.26 -1.16
CA TRP A 169 -0.59 20.01 -1.63
C TRP A 169 -1.63 19.50 -0.64
N LYS A 170 -2.85 19.28 -1.12
CA LYS A 170 -3.93 18.73 -0.32
C LYS A 170 -4.36 17.38 -0.87
N ASP A 171 -4.14 16.34 -0.08
CA ASP A 171 -4.61 15.00 -0.36
C ASP A 171 -5.11 14.35 0.93
N ALA A 172 -6.01 13.39 0.81
CA ALA A 172 -6.66 12.77 1.95
C ALA A 172 -6.24 11.31 2.10
N ALA A 173 -6.31 10.82 3.34
CA ALA A 173 -6.08 9.42 3.65
C ALA A 173 -7.11 8.88 4.64
N LEU A 174 -7.28 7.57 4.62
CA LEU A 174 -8.10 6.81 5.54
C LEU A 174 -7.23 5.76 6.22
N ARG A 175 -7.30 5.70 7.55
CA ARG A 175 -6.79 4.60 8.36
C ARG A 175 -7.95 3.68 8.71
N VAL A 176 -7.74 2.40 8.56
CA VAL A 176 -8.71 1.34 8.87
C VAL A 176 -8.07 0.41 9.89
N GLU A 177 -8.70 0.19 11.03
CA GLU A 177 -8.24 -0.69 12.09
C GLU A 177 -9.30 -1.74 12.40
N GLY A 178 -8.90 -3.00 12.46
CA GLY A 178 -9.78 -4.13 12.70
C GLY A 178 -9.93 -5.04 11.49
N ASP A 179 -11.02 -5.79 11.44
CA ASP A 179 -11.20 -6.93 10.52
C ASP A 179 -11.16 -6.52 9.03
N ALA A 180 -11.67 -5.34 8.68
CA ALA A 180 -11.64 -4.85 7.29
C ALA A 180 -10.22 -4.60 6.75
N ALA A 181 -9.21 -4.42 7.61
CA ALA A 181 -7.82 -4.29 7.17
C ALA A 181 -7.33 -5.53 6.41
N TRP A 182 -7.95 -6.69 6.66
CA TRP A 182 -7.65 -7.92 5.93
C TRP A 182 -7.94 -7.84 4.42
N ASN A 183 -8.95 -7.08 4.00
CA ASN A 183 -9.22 -6.86 2.59
C ASN A 183 -8.02 -6.22 1.87
N PHE A 184 -7.34 -5.28 2.51
CA PHE A 184 -6.14 -4.64 1.97
C PHE A 184 -4.95 -5.61 1.92
N THR A 185 -4.85 -6.53 2.87
CA THR A 185 -3.87 -7.63 2.82
C THR A 185 -4.08 -8.50 1.58
N VAL A 186 -5.34 -8.87 1.31
CA VAL A 186 -5.69 -9.68 0.12
C VAL A 186 -5.41 -8.91 -1.17
N MET A 187 -5.72 -7.61 -1.23
CA MET A 187 -5.38 -6.75 -2.37
C MET A 187 -3.89 -6.74 -2.66
N PHE A 188 -3.08 -6.50 -1.64
CA PHE A 188 -1.62 -6.47 -1.77
C PHE A 188 -1.07 -7.82 -2.24
N LEU A 189 -1.48 -8.92 -1.60
CA LEU A 189 -1.00 -10.26 -1.93
C LEU A 189 -1.41 -10.70 -3.34
N SER A 190 -2.60 -10.30 -3.81
CA SER A 190 -3.05 -10.59 -5.17
C SER A 190 -2.14 -9.96 -6.23
N LEU A 191 -1.60 -8.77 -5.96
CA LEU A 191 -0.68 -8.11 -6.89
C LEU A 191 0.67 -8.81 -6.97
N ILE A 192 1.19 -9.34 -5.87
CA ILE A 192 2.43 -10.13 -5.87
C ILE A 192 2.30 -11.34 -6.80
N HIS A 193 1.18 -12.07 -6.74
CA HIS A 193 0.95 -13.22 -7.62
C HIS A 193 0.89 -12.85 -9.11
N ILE A 194 0.41 -11.66 -9.44
CA ILE A 194 0.40 -11.15 -10.82
C ILE A 194 1.82 -10.74 -11.26
N SER A 195 2.61 -10.18 -10.35
CA SER A 195 3.96 -9.65 -10.64
C SER A 195 5.06 -10.72 -10.65
N GLU A 196 4.84 -11.89 -10.02
CA GLU A 196 5.79 -13.02 -9.95
C GLU A 196 5.33 -14.32 -10.66
N PRO A 197 4.57 -14.32 -11.76
CA PRO A 197 4.12 -15.57 -12.38
C PRO A 197 5.26 -16.41 -12.96
N THR A 198 6.45 -15.85 -13.11
CA THR A 198 7.53 -16.44 -13.94
C THR A 198 8.51 -17.32 -13.18
N ARG A 199 8.58 -17.24 -11.84
CA ARG A 199 9.52 -18.09 -11.09
C ARG A 199 9.06 -19.53 -10.90
N LEU A 200 7.76 -19.81 -10.97
CA LEU A 200 7.21 -21.17 -10.88
C LEU A 200 7.12 -21.89 -12.23
N ALA A 201 7.09 -21.15 -13.35
CA ALA A 201 7.00 -21.73 -14.70
C ALA A 201 8.37 -22.15 -15.28
N LEU A 202 9.49 -21.86 -14.64
CA LEU A 202 10.84 -22.22 -15.07
C LEU A 202 11.42 -23.46 -14.34
N ILE A 203 10.61 -24.16 -13.53
CA ILE A 203 11.03 -25.37 -12.78
C ILE A 203 10.21 -26.61 -13.22
N SER A 204 9.48 -26.52 -14.32
CA SER A 204 8.81 -27.70 -14.94
C SER A 204 9.47 -28.10 -16.24
#